data_47f6667262c21da24be580acf048e31d
#
_entry.id   47f6667262c21da24be580acf048e31d
#
_cell.length_a   1.000
_cell.length_b   1.000
_cell.length_c   1.000
_cell.angle_alpha   90.00
_cell.angle_beta   90.00
_cell.angle_gamma   90.00
#
_symmetry.space_group_name_H-M   'P 1'
#
loop_
_entity.id
_entity.type
_entity.pdbx_description
1 polymer ?
#
loop_
_entity_poly.entity_id
_entity_poly.type
_entity_poly.pdbx_seq_one_letter_code
_entity_poly.pdbx_strand_id
1 'polypeptide(L)'
;MLAFVSAVAFATIVAVVAGLVLASASAMAHDLFVGVIRAGKETSPRGQVLAARVATLIVGAMSIGIGIAAKGQNVAVLVGLAFAVAASANFPCVLLTLYWKRCNTGGIVAGMLIGTIVAVGLTLVSPNLTYPKAVKAAAHKVLEADTAKRAADSEALASGDAAAAAKATKDLAALDKADAKANADLAKWANEETSFMGLEKPLFELKNPGLISIPLGFLGVIFGSLLFRDRRAEQMWNEVYARQNTGLLVSKSVAH
;
A
#
# COMPACT_ATOMS: atom_id res chain seq x y z
N MET A 1 0.74 7.27 32.45
CA MET A 1 -0.06 7.48 31.24
C MET A 1 0.61 6.98 29.97
N LEU A 2 1.86 7.35 29.69
CA LEU A 2 2.55 6.96 28.46
C LEU A 2 2.63 5.43 28.25
N ALA A 3 2.97 4.67 29.31
CA ALA A 3 3.03 3.21 29.26
C ALA A 3 1.67 2.57 28.95
N PHE A 4 0.58 3.11 29.49
CA PHE A 4 -0.77 2.62 29.21
C PHE A 4 -1.16 2.86 27.74
N VAL A 5 -0.92 4.06 27.22
CA VAL A 5 -1.19 4.40 25.80
C VAL A 5 -0.37 3.50 24.86
N SER A 6 0.92 3.29 25.19
CA SER A 6 1.78 2.41 24.40
C SER A 6 1.32 0.95 24.42
N ALA A 7 0.87 0.45 25.58
CA ALA A 7 0.34 -0.91 25.71
C ALA A 7 -0.95 -1.10 24.89
N VAL A 8 -1.88 -0.14 24.96
CA VAL A 8 -3.12 -0.17 24.18
C VAL A 8 -2.83 -0.12 22.67
N ALA A 9 -1.94 0.78 22.25
CA ALA A 9 -1.53 0.89 20.84
C ALA A 9 -0.91 -0.42 20.34
N PHE A 10 0.00 -1.01 21.12
CA PHE A 10 0.62 -2.29 20.76
C PHE A 10 -0.39 -3.42 20.68
N ALA A 11 -1.28 -3.55 21.65
CA ALA A 11 -2.34 -4.56 21.64
C ALA A 11 -3.26 -4.43 20.42
N THR A 12 -3.63 -3.19 20.07
CA THR A 12 -4.46 -2.90 18.88
C THR A 12 -3.75 -3.30 17.60
N ILE A 13 -2.47 -2.96 17.45
CA ILE A 13 -1.67 -3.34 16.27
C ILE A 13 -1.61 -4.87 16.13
N VAL A 14 -1.31 -5.58 17.22
CA VAL A 14 -1.24 -7.06 17.21
C VAL A 14 -2.57 -7.67 16.83
N ALA A 15 -3.68 -7.18 17.37
CA ALA A 15 -5.02 -7.68 17.06
C ALA A 15 -5.39 -7.49 15.58
N VAL A 16 -5.13 -6.29 15.01
CA VAL A 16 -5.40 -5.99 13.61
C VAL A 16 -4.53 -6.83 12.68
N VAL A 17 -3.23 -6.93 12.96
CA VAL A 17 -2.30 -7.74 12.15
C VAL A 17 -2.69 -9.20 12.16
N ALA A 18 -3.03 -9.76 13.33
CA ALA A 18 -3.49 -11.14 13.45
C ALA A 18 -4.76 -11.40 12.61
N GLY A 19 -5.73 -10.48 12.65
CA GLY A 19 -6.94 -10.57 11.84
C GLY A 19 -6.66 -10.54 10.33
N LEU A 20 -5.78 -9.65 9.87
CA LEU A 20 -5.40 -9.53 8.46
C LEU A 20 -4.64 -10.77 7.96
N VAL A 21 -3.71 -11.29 8.75
CA VAL A 21 -2.97 -12.52 8.42
C VAL A 21 -3.90 -13.70 8.35
N LEU A 22 -4.83 -13.84 9.31
CA LEU A 22 -5.81 -14.92 9.32
C LEU A 22 -6.74 -14.86 8.11
N ALA A 23 -7.27 -13.68 7.78
CA ALA A 23 -8.13 -13.49 6.61
C ALA A 23 -7.41 -13.83 5.30
N SER A 24 -6.17 -13.35 5.13
CA SER A 24 -5.36 -13.63 3.94
C SER A 24 -4.99 -15.12 3.84
N ALA A 25 -4.63 -15.74 4.94
CA ALA A 25 -4.28 -17.16 4.99
C ALA A 25 -5.50 -18.05 4.72
N SER A 26 -6.68 -17.68 5.22
CA SER A 26 -7.93 -18.38 4.96
C SER A 26 -8.31 -18.33 3.46
N ALA A 27 -8.22 -17.15 2.84
CA ALA A 27 -8.44 -16.99 1.41
C ALA A 27 -7.45 -17.83 0.58
N MET A 28 -6.15 -17.81 0.91
CA MET A 28 -5.16 -18.64 0.23
C MET A 28 -5.44 -20.13 0.39
N ALA A 29 -5.82 -20.59 1.59
CA ALA A 29 -6.08 -22.00 1.85
C ALA A 29 -7.36 -22.48 1.18
N HIS A 30 -8.43 -21.69 1.24
CA HIS A 30 -9.73 -22.10 0.71
C HIS A 30 -9.80 -21.83 -0.80
N ASP A 31 -9.58 -20.60 -1.23
CA ASP A 31 -9.85 -20.21 -2.61
C ASP A 31 -8.77 -20.70 -3.57
N LEU A 32 -7.49 -20.58 -3.18
CA LEU A 32 -6.39 -21.01 -4.03
C LEU A 32 -6.12 -22.51 -3.91
N PHE A 33 -5.95 -23.06 -2.69
CA PHE A 33 -5.57 -24.45 -2.52
C PHE A 33 -6.75 -25.41 -2.80
N VAL A 34 -7.91 -25.18 -2.20
CA VAL A 34 -9.08 -26.06 -2.40
C VAL A 34 -9.75 -25.76 -3.74
N GLY A 35 -10.00 -24.48 -4.05
CA GLY A 35 -10.73 -24.08 -5.24
C GLY A 35 -9.96 -24.27 -6.54
N VAL A 36 -8.68 -23.91 -6.58
CA VAL A 36 -7.87 -23.93 -7.81
C VAL A 36 -6.97 -25.17 -7.88
N ILE A 37 -6.10 -25.38 -6.88
CA ILE A 37 -5.09 -26.45 -6.94
C ILE A 37 -5.72 -27.84 -6.84
N ARG A 38 -6.70 -28.02 -5.96
CA ARG A 38 -7.42 -29.29 -5.81
C ARG A 38 -8.59 -29.47 -6.79
N ALA A 39 -9.09 -28.37 -7.40
CA ALA A 39 -10.08 -28.40 -8.48
C ALA A 39 -11.23 -29.40 -8.29
N GLY A 40 -11.94 -29.34 -7.16
CA GLY A 40 -13.10 -30.18 -6.87
C GLY A 40 -12.79 -31.60 -6.35
N LYS A 41 -11.52 -31.94 -6.06
CA LYS A 41 -11.20 -33.18 -5.35
C LYS A 41 -11.50 -33.01 -3.87
N GLU A 42 -12.13 -34.01 -3.26
CA GLU A 42 -12.39 -34.02 -1.82
C GLU A 42 -11.08 -33.81 -1.04
N THR A 43 -11.07 -32.76 -0.24
CA THR A 43 -9.94 -32.45 0.62
C THR A 43 -10.29 -32.82 2.04
N SER A 44 -9.48 -33.70 2.65
CA SER A 44 -9.71 -34.10 4.03
C SER A 44 -9.63 -32.88 4.96
N PRO A 45 -10.37 -32.83 6.08
CA PRO A 45 -10.31 -31.72 7.05
C PRO A 45 -8.88 -31.44 7.53
N ARG A 46 -8.05 -32.48 7.67
CA ARG A 46 -6.63 -32.32 8.03
C ARG A 46 -5.83 -31.61 6.93
N GLY A 47 -6.12 -31.89 5.66
CA GLY A 47 -5.48 -31.22 4.52
C GLY A 47 -5.81 -29.73 4.46
N GLN A 48 -7.05 -29.35 4.73
CA GLN A 48 -7.47 -27.94 4.78
C GLN A 48 -6.77 -27.20 5.93
N VAL A 49 -6.70 -27.79 7.12
CA VAL A 49 -5.99 -27.19 8.27
C VAL A 49 -4.49 -27.04 7.98
N LEU A 50 -3.87 -28.05 7.33
CA LEU A 50 -2.46 -27.94 6.96
C LEU A 50 -2.23 -26.83 5.94
N ALA A 51 -3.09 -26.72 4.92
CA ALA A 51 -3.03 -25.65 3.93
C ALA A 51 -3.17 -24.27 4.59
N ALA A 52 -4.10 -24.11 5.53
CA ALA A 52 -4.26 -22.87 6.28
C ALA A 52 -3.01 -22.51 7.11
N ARG A 53 -2.40 -23.48 7.79
CA ARG A 53 -1.16 -23.27 8.55
C ARG A 53 0.00 -22.85 7.65
N VAL A 54 0.20 -23.53 6.54
CA VAL A 54 1.25 -23.20 5.57
C VAL A 54 1.01 -21.81 4.98
N ALA A 55 -0.23 -21.50 4.60
CA ALA A 55 -0.59 -20.17 4.10
C ALA A 55 -0.32 -19.07 5.13
N THR A 56 -0.64 -19.31 6.42
CA THR A 56 -0.35 -18.36 7.51
C THR A 56 1.16 -18.10 7.64
N LEU A 57 1.98 -19.14 7.57
CA LEU A 57 3.44 -19.00 7.63
C LEU A 57 3.99 -18.22 6.43
N ILE A 58 3.49 -18.49 5.23
CA ILE A 58 3.91 -17.78 4.01
C ILE A 58 3.53 -16.30 4.10
N VAL A 59 2.26 -16.00 4.41
CA VAL A 59 1.79 -14.60 4.54
C VAL A 59 2.55 -13.87 5.65
N GLY A 60 2.77 -14.53 6.80
CA GLY A 60 3.53 -13.96 7.91
C GLY A 60 4.99 -13.66 7.53
N ALA A 61 5.68 -14.59 6.88
CA ALA A 61 7.05 -14.40 6.42
C ALA A 61 7.15 -13.27 5.37
N MET A 62 6.22 -13.22 4.42
CA MET A 62 6.15 -12.12 3.44
C MET A 62 5.90 -10.76 4.11
N SER A 63 4.99 -10.70 5.08
CA SER A 63 4.68 -9.48 5.83
C SER A 63 5.89 -8.96 6.59
N ILE A 64 6.65 -9.85 7.25
CA ILE A 64 7.90 -9.51 7.94
C ILE A 64 8.95 -9.00 6.93
N GLY A 65 9.12 -9.69 5.81
CA GLY A 65 10.07 -9.28 4.76
C GLY A 65 9.76 -7.89 4.21
N ILE A 66 8.49 -7.62 3.88
CA ILE A 66 8.03 -6.30 3.43
C ILE A 66 8.24 -5.25 4.53
N GLY A 67 7.93 -5.59 5.79
CA GLY A 67 8.13 -4.68 6.92
C GLY A 67 9.58 -4.28 7.12
N ILE A 68 10.52 -5.22 6.96
CA ILE A 68 11.96 -4.95 7.01
C ILE A 68 12.40 -4.05 5.84
N ALA A 69 11.94 -4.36 4.62
CA ALA A 69 12.24 -3.56 3.43
C ALA A 69 11.66 -2.13 3.51
N ALA A 70 10.52 -1.97 4.16
CA ALA A 70 9.86 -0.68 4.36
C ALA A 70 10.37 0.10 5.58
N LYS A 71 11.39 -0.39 6.30
CA LYS A 71 11.94 0.26 7.49
C LYS A 71 12.43 1.67 7.17
N GLY A 72 11.94 2.64 7.94
CA GLY A 72 12.29 4.07 7.77
C GLY A 72 11.37 4.84 6.80
N GLN A 73 10.41 4.18 6.17
CA GLN A 73 9.38 4.85 5.39
C GLN A 73 8.25 5.41 6.27
N ASN A 74 7.53 6.41 5.77
CA ASN A 74 6.37 6.95 6.47
C ASN A 74 5.22 5.94 6.40
N VAL A 75 4.74 5.48 7.56
CA VAL A 75 3.67 4.48 7.68
C VAL A 75 2.38 4.94 7.00
N ALA A 76 2.02 6.22 7.12
CA ALA A 76 0.81 6.76 6.50
C ALA A 76 0.87 6.68 4.96
N VAL A 77 2.05 6.89 4.38
CA VAL A 77 2.27 6.74 2.92
C VAL A 77 2.15 5.27 2.52
N LEU A 78 2.75 4.35 3.26
CA LEU A 78 2.68 2.91 2.98
C LEU A 78 1.22 2.39 3.02
N VAL A 79 0.45 2.82 4.03
CA VAL A 79 -0.98 2.48 4.14
C VAL A 79 -1.76 3.06 2.96
N GLY A 80 -1.52 4.32 2.61
CA GLY A 80 -2.16 4.97 1.45
C GLY A 80 -1.86 4.25 0.13
N LEU A 81 -0.63 3.77 -0.06
CA LEU A 81 -0.24 2.99 -1.24
C LEU A 81 -0.91 1.61 -1.26
N ALA A 82 -0.98 0.92 -0.12
CA ALA A 82 -1.67 -0.36 -0.02
C ALA A 82 -3.16 -0.23 -0.38
N PHE A 83 -3.83 0.81 0.10
CA PHE A 83 -5.21 1.11 -0.29
C PHE A 83 -5.34 1.47 -1.77
N ALA A 84 -4.40 2.21 -2.33
CA ALA A 84 -4.41 2.54 -3.76
C ALA A 84 -4.32 1.29 -4.64
N VAL A 85 -3.43 0.35 -4.30
CA VAL A 85 -3.30 -0.95 -4.99
C VAL A 85 -4.58 -1.77 -4.84
N ALA A 86 -5.10 -1.93 -3.63
CA ALA A 86 -6.33 -2.67 -3.36
C ALA A 86 -7.55 -2.06 -4.08
N ALA A 87 -7.69 -0.73 -4.06
CA ALA A 87 -8.76 -0.04 -4.77
C ALA A 87 -8.65 -0.22 -6.28
N SER A 88 -7.44 -0.16 -6.85
CA SER A 88 -7.23 -0.30 -8.29
C SER A 88 -7.61 -1.69 -8.82
N ALA A 89 -7.42 -2.72 -8.00
CA ALA A 89 -7.79 -4.09 -8.34
C ALA A 89 -9.27 -4.37 -8.10
N ASN A 90 -9.79 -4.02 -6.92
CA ASN A 90 -11.10 -4.50 -6.48
C ASN A 90 -12.24 -3.55 -6.83
N PHE A 91 -12.07 -2.22 -6.73
CA PHE A 91 -13.17 -1.27 -6.91
C PHE A 91 -13.81 -1.34 -8.29
N PRO A 92 -13.04 -1.34 -9.41
CA PRO A 92 -13.62 -1.51 -10.75
C PRO A 92 -14.38 -2.83 -10.89
N CYS A 93 -13.82 -3.91 -10.38
CA CYS A 93 -14.39 -5.25 -10.46
C CYS A 93 -15.72 -5.35 -9.72
N VAL A 94 -15.76 -4.90 -8.47
CA VAL A 94 -16.99 -4.95 -7.64
C VAL A 94 -18.06 -4.07 -8.26
N LEU A 95 -17.75 -2.83 -8.63
CA LEU A 95 -18.72 -1.89 -9.16
C LEU A 95 -19.31 -2.37 -10.49
N LEU A 96 -18.48 -2.83 -11.42
CA LEU A 96 -18.96 -3.31 -12.71
C LEU A 96 -19.68 -4.65 -12.61
N THR A 97 -19.32 -5.53 -11.67
CA THR A 97 -20.06 -6.76 -11.39
C THR A 97 -21.47 -6.48 -10.90
N LEU A 98 -21.64 -5.44 -10.07
CA LEU A 98 -22.96 -5.09 -9.52
C LEU A 98 -23.87 -4.35 -10.50
N TYR A 99 -23.32 -3.54 -11.41
CA TYR A 99 -24.10 -2.60 -12.21
C TYR A 99 -23.98 -2.79 -13.73
N TRP A 100 -23.10 -3.65 -14.22
CA TRP A 100 -22.88 -3.80 -15.65
C TRP A 100 -23.17 -5.22 -16.16
N LYS A 101 -24.24 -5.37 -16.95
CA LYS A 101 -24.75 -6.65 -17.47
C LYS A 101 -23.72 -7.50 -18.24
N ARG A 102 -22.75 -6.87 -18.89
CA ARG A 102 -21.73 -7.56 -19.71
C ARG A 102 -20.49 -7.95 -18.92
N CYS A 103 -20.41 -7.59 -17.63
CA CYS A 103 -19.29 -7.99 -16.79
C CYS A 103 -19.24 -9.53 -16.69
N ASN A 104 -18.08 -10.09 -16.89
CA ASN A 104 -17.84 -11.52 -16.84
C ASN A 104 -16.51 -11.85 -16.16
N THR A 105 -16.28 -13.13 -15.88
CA THR A 105 -15.06 -13.60 -15.20
C THR A 105 -13.78 -13.17 -15.91
N GLY A 106 -13.74 -13.25 -17.26
CA GLY A 106 -12.57 -12.83 -18.05
C GLY A 106 -12.25 -11.35 -17.88
N GLY A 107 -13.28 -10.50 -17.87
CA GLY A 107 -13.12 -9.06 -17.61
C GLY A 107 -12.65 -8.76 -16.19
N ILE A 108 -13.22 -9.44 -15.19
CA ILE A 108 -12.80 -9.28 -13.80
C ILE A 108 -11.32 -9.63 -13.63
N VAL A 109 -10.90 -10.78 -14.13
CA VAL A 109 -9.50 -11.22 -14.04
C VAL A 109 -8.56 -10.23 -14.76
N ALA A 110 -8.92 -9.79 -15.96
CA ALA A 110 -8.14 -8.79 -16.71
C ALA A 110 -8.03 -7.46 -15.94
N GLY A 111 -9.15 -6.97 -15.41
CA GLY A 111 -9.18 -5.71 -14.66
C GLY A 111 -8.38 -5.78 -13.34
N MET A 112 -8.51 -6.87 -12.59
CA MET A 112 -7.71 -7.09 -11.38
C MET A 112 -6.22 -7.14 -11.68
N LEU A 113 -5.81 -7.88 -12.71
CA LEU A 113 -4.40 -7.98 -13.10
C LEU A 113 -3.85 -6.62 -13.57
N ILE A 114 -4.55 -5.95 -14.48
CA ILE A 114 -4.13 -4.63 -14.98
C ILE A 114 -4.09 -3.61 -13.85
N GLY A 115 -5.16 -3.53 -13.04
CA GLY A 115 -5.22 -2.61 -11.91
C GLY A 115 -4.07 -2.82 -10.92
N THR A 116 -3.78 -4.09 -10.58
CA THR A 116 -2.68 -4.43 -9.66
C THR A 116 -1.31 -4.13 -10.27
N ILE A 117 -1.04 -4.60 -11.49
CA ILE A 117 0.26 -4.43 -12.14
C ILE A 117 0.56 -2.94 -12.34
N VAL A 118 -0.42 -2.18 -12.81
CA VAL A 118 -0.27 -0.74 -13.01
C VAL A 118 -0.07 -0.02 -11.67
N ALA A 119 -0.88 -0.35 -10.64
CA ALA A 119 -0.75 0.30 -9.35
C ALA A 119 0.62 0.02 -8.70
N VAL A 120 1.07 -1.23 -8.72
CA VAL A 120 2.39 -1.63 -8.19
C VAL A 120 3.51 -0.99 -9.04
N GLY A 121 3.43 -1.08 -10.36
CA GLY A 121 4.41 -0.50 -11.28
C GLY A 121 4.56 1.02 -11.07
N LEU A 122 3.43 1.74 -11.02
CA LEU A 122 3.44 3.17 -10.75
C LEU A 122 3.97 3.52 -9.35
N THR A 123 3.69 2.69 -8.34
CA THR A 123 4.25 2.86 -6.99
C THR A 123 5.77 2.76 -7.00
N LEU A 124 6.31 1.78 -7.74
CA LEU A 124 7.76 1.55 -7.85
C LEU A 124 8.52 2.67 -8.60
N VAL A 125 7.82 3.51 -9.35
CA VAL A 125 8.40 4.61 -10.15
C VAL A 125 7.99 5.99 -9.62
N SER A 126 7.16 6.03 -8.55
CA SER A 126 6.60 7.24 -7.93
C SER A 126 7.59 7.90 -6.96
N PRO A 127 7.35 9.16 -6.57
CA PRO A 127 8.14 9.86 -5.55
C PRO A 127 8.10 9.21 -4.16
N ASN A 128 7.26 8.20 -3.95
CA ASN A 128 7.14 7.49 -2.68
C ASN A 128 8.30 6.52 -2.43
N LEU A 129 9.04 6.13 -3.47
CA LEU A 129 10.31 5.42 -3.30
C LEU A 129 11.41 6.40 -2.91
N THR A 130 12.38 5.86 -2.17
CA THR A 130 13.57 6.63 -1.83
C THR A 130 14.50 6.70 -3.04
N TYR A 131 14.85 7.91 -3.41
CA TYR A 131 15.85 8.21 -4.45
C TYR A 131 17.12 8.74 -3.77
N PRO A 132 18.16 7.93 -3.60
CA PRO A 132 19.36 8.30 -2.84
C PRO A 132 19.99 9.61 -3.32
N LYS A 133 20.07 9.81 -4.63
CA LYS A 133 20.60 11.05 -5.22
C LYS A 133 19.80 12.29 -4.83
N ALA A 134 18.46 12.18 -4.83
CA ALA A 134 17.58 13.28 -4.42
C ALA A 134 17.66 13.55 -2.91
N VAL A 135 17.79 12.49 -2.09
CA VAL A 135 17.96 12.61 -0.64
C VAL A 135 19.31 13.29 -0.31
N LYS A 136 20.41 12.90 -0.96
CA LYS A 136 21.70 13.55 -0.81
C LYS A 136 21.66 15.02 -1.21
N ALA A 137 21.06 15.34 -2.36
CA ALA A 137 20.90 16.73 -2.80
C ALA A 137 20.05 17.56 -1.84
N ALA A 138 18.99 17.00 -1.27
CA ALA A 138 18.18 17.67 -0.26
C ALA A 138 18.97 17.87 1.05
N ALA A 139 19.73 16.87 1.50
CA ALA A 139 20.58 16.97 2.68
C ALA A 139 21.67 18.04 2.53
N HIS A 140 22.35 18.12 1.40
CA HIS A 140 23.31 19.19 1.12
C HIS A 140 22.68 20.57 1.15
N LYS A 141 21.47 20.74 0.55
CA LYS A 141 20.75 22.02 0.60
C LYS A 141 20.36 22.43 2.02
N VAL A 142 19.99 21.48 2.88
CA VAL A 142 19.69 21.75 4.29
C VAL A 142 20.96 22.26 4.99
N LEU A 143 22.08 21.55 4.86
CA LEU A 143 23.36 21.94 5.48
C LEU A 143 23.83 23.31 5.01
N GLU A 144 23.71 23.62 3.71
CA GLU A 144 24.05 24.95 3.16
C GLU A 144 23.14 26.06 3.70
N ALA A 145 21.81 25.82 3.75
CA ALA A 145 20.84 26.79 4.28
C ALA A 145 21.03 27.00 5.78
N ASP A 146 21.39 25.96 6.51
CA ASP A 146 21.53 26.00 7.96
C ASP A 146 22.84 26.71 8.37
N THR A 147 23.89 26.67 7.56
CA THR A 147 25.11 27.47 7.79
C THR A 147 24.83 28.98 7.76
N ALA A 148 24.01 29.44 6.80
CA ALA A 148 23.61 30.86 6.71
C ALA A 148 22.74 31.30 7.91
N LYS A 149 21.80 30.44 8.35
CA LYS A 149 20.97 30.75 9.52
C LYS A 149 21.75 30.75 10.81
N ARG A 150 22.70 29.84 10.99
CA ARG A 150 23.58 29.81 12.15
C ARG A 150 24.39 31.10 12.31
N ALA A 151 24.85 31.69 11.20
CA ALA A 151 25.52 32.98 11.24
C ALA A 151 24.59 34.09 11.78
N ALA A 152 23.35 34.15 11.29
CA ALA A 152 22.35 35.14 11.76
C ALA A 152 21.97 34.93 13.23
N ASP A 153 21.76 33.69 13.66
CA ASP A 153 21.39 33.35 15.04
C ASP A 153 22.57 33.60 16.02
N SER A 154 23.80 33.42 15.57
CA SER A 154 24.99 33.77 16.37
C SER A 154 25.17 35.29 16.56
N GLU A 155 24.83 36.09 15.56
CA GLU A 155 24.75 37.56 15.69
C GLU A 155 23.65 38.00 16.65
N ALA A 156 22.50 37.34 16.60
CA ALA A 156 21.39 37.59 17.52
C ALA A 156 21.75 37.26 18.98
N LEU A 157 22.50 36.20 19.23
CA LEU A 157 23.07 35.88 20.55
C LEU A 157 24.02 36.94 21.07
N ALA A 158 24.79 37.56 20.19
CA ALA A 158 25.78 38.58 20.55
C ALA A 158 25.14 39.97 20.77
N SER A 159 23.89 40.20 20.34
CA SER A 159 23.19 41.50 20.41
C SER A 159 22.80 41.96 21.82
N GLY A 160 22.87 41.05 22.84
CA GLY A 160 22.53 41.37 24.22
C GLY A 160 21.03 41.48 24.54
N ASP A 161 20.14 41.25 23.57
CA ASP A 161 18.69 41.18 23.78
C ASP A 161 18.28 39.78 24.27
N ALA A 162 17.77 39.70 25.50
CA ALA A 162 17.40 38.42 26.13
C ALA A 162 16.28 37.68 25.36
N ALA A 163 15.37 38.40 24.71
CA ALA A 163 14.29 37.76 23.93
C ALA A 163 14.82 37.20 22.60
N ALA A 164 15.72 37.91 21.93
CA ALA A 164 16.39 37.47 20.72
C ALA A 164 17.32 36.27 20.99
N ALA A 165 18.07 36.31 22.08
CA ALA A 165 18.95 35.22 22.50
C ALA A 165 18.19 33.92 22.84
N ALA A 166 17.06 34.00 23.53
CA ALA A 166 16.21 32.84 23.84
C ALA A 166 15.62 32.20 22.58
N LYS A 167 15.25 33.00 21.58
CA LYS A 167 14.78 32.54 20.28
C LYS A 167 15.90 31.87 19.50
N ALA A 168 17.06 32.54 19.38
CA ALA A 168 18.23 32.02 18.68
C ALA A 168 18.72 30.68 19.24
N THR A 169 18.71 30.51 20.58
CA THR A 169 19.06 29.25 21.23
C THR A 169 18.12 28.10 20.82
N LYS A 170 16.81 28.38 20.70
CA LYS A 170 15.82 27.39 20.29
C LYS A 170 15.94 27.07 18.80
N ASP A 171 16.22 28.05 17.97
CA ASP A 171 16.40 27.89 16.53
C ASP A 171 17.69 27.10 16.25
N LEU A 172 18.79 27.37 16.94
CA LEU A 172 20.03 26.60 16.87
C LEU A 172 19.84 25.11 17.25
N ALA A 173 19.07 24.84 18.30
CA ALA A 173 18.76 23.46 18.68
C ALA A 173 17.89 22.73 17.61
N ALA A 174 17.07 23.45 16.87
CA ALA A 174 16.32 22.89 15.75
C ALA A 174 17.22 22.62 14.53
N LEU A 175 18.16 23.52 14.25
CA LEU A 175 19.18 23.38 13.20
C LEU A 175 20.09 22.17 13.50
N ASP A 176 20.53 21.98 14.76
CA ASP A 176 21.33 20.81 15.15
C ASP A 176 20.64 19.49 14.85
N LYS A 177 19.33 19.42 15.08
CA LYS A 177 18.52 18.22 14.75
C LYS A 177 18.39 18.03 13.24
N ALA A 178 18.22 19.11 12.48
CA ALA A 178 18.13 19.05 11.02
C ALA A 178 19.47 18.60 10.40
N ASP A 179 20.58 19.15 10.86
CA ASP A 179 21.93 18.78 10.44
C ASP A 179 22.28 17.33 10.79
N ALA A 180 21.93 16.90 12.01
CA ALA A 180 22.13 15.50 12.43
C ALA A 180 21.38 14.53 11.52
N LYS A 181 20.13 14.88 11.13
CA LYS A 181 19.35 14.09 10.21
C LYS A 181 19.93 14.10 8.79
N ALA A 182 20.33 15.26 8.28
CA ALA A 182 20.95 15.40 6.97
C ALA A 182 22.25 14.58 6.87
N ASN A 183 23.10 14.66 7.89
CA ASN A 183 24.34 13.87 7.96
C ASN A 183 24.07 12.36 8.07
N ALA A 184 23.04 11.93 8.82
CA ALA A 184 22.63 10.55 8.90
C ALA A 184 22.11 10.03 7.54
N ASP A 185 21.35 10.85 6.81
CA ASP A 185 20.87 10.51 5.47
C ASP A 185 22.02 10.41 4.47
N LEU A 186 23.00 11.32 4.51
CA LEU A 186 24.21 11.26 3.69
C LEU A 186 25.03 9.99 3.97
N ALA A 187 25.22 9.64 5.25
CA ALA A 187 25.95 8.44 5.64
C ALA A 187 25.21 7.16 5.21
N LYS A 188 23.89 7.12 5.39
CA LYS A 188 23.04 5.98 5.01
C LYS A 188 23.11 5.68 3.51
N TRP A 189 23.12 6.70 2.68
CA TRP A 189 23.07 6.58 1.23
C TRP A 189 24.42 6.84 0.55
N ALA A 190 25.53 6.83 1.29
CA ALA A 190 26.86 7.19 0.77
C ALA A 190 27.23 6.39 -0.50
N ASN A 191 26.94 5.09 -0.50
CA ASN A 191 27.31 4.17 -1.57
C ASN A 191 26.21 3.92 -2.61
N GLU A 192 25.05 4.56 -2.46
CA GLU A 192 23.91 4.37 -3.36
C GLU A 192 23.60 5.66 -4.11
N GLU A 193 23.42 5.57 -5.42
CA GLU A 193 23.09 6.73 -6.28
C GLU A 193 21.68 6.63 -6.87
N THR A 194 21.18 5.40 -7.04
CA THR A 194 19.90 5.13 -7.70
C THR A 194 18.91 4.48 -6.75
N SER A 195 17.63 4.60 -7.05
CA SER A 195 16.56 3.87 -6.36
C SER A 195 16.67 2.37 -6.60
N PHE A 196 15.89 1.57 -5.90
CA PHE A 196 15.79 0.11 -6.09
C PHE A 196 15.54 -0.30 -7.57
N MET A 197 14.89 0.56 -8.35
CA MET A 197 14.64 0.36 -9.79
C MET A 197 15.73 0.95 -10.69
N GLY A 198 16.85 1.39 -10.16
CA GLY A 198 17.93 2.00 -10.93
C GLY A 198 17.65 3.43 -11.42
N LEU A 199 16.63 4.09 -10.90
CA LEU A 199 16.26 5.45 -11.29
C LEU A 199 16.89 6.49 -10.37
N GLU A 200 17.40 7.58 -10.95
CA GLU A 200 17.97 8.71 -10.18
C GLU A 200 16.88 9.66 -9.62
N LYS A 201 15.75 9.72 -10.30
CA LYS A 201 14.58 10.57 -9.94
C LYS A 201 13.28 9.90 -10.33
N PRO A 202 12.15 10.27 -9.71
CA PRO A 202 10.84 9.74 -10.09
C PRO A 202 10.50 10.13 -11.54
N LEU A 203 9.82 9.24 -12.26
CA LEU A 203 9.38 9.51 -13.64
C LEU A 203 8.19 10.45 -13.69
N PHE A 204 7.42 10.55 -12.61
CA PHE A 204 6.30 11.51 -12.48
C PHE A 204 6.12 11.93 -11.02
N GLU A 205 5.52 13.09 -10.84
CA GLU A 205 5.39 13.73 -9.52
C GLU A 205 4.17 13.28 -8.71
N LEU A 206 3.35 12.35 -9.26
CA LEU A 206 2.14 11.88 -8.59
C LEU A 206 2.48 11.03 -7.36
N LYS A 207 2.09 11.55 -6.20
CA LYS A 207 2.28 10.83 -4.92
C LYS A 207 1.34 9.63 -4.77
N ASN A 208 0.15 9.66 -5.39
CA ASN A 208 -0.81 8.56 -5.30
C ASN A 208 -1.06 7.94 -6.69
N PRO A 209 -0.59 6.70 -6.93
CA PRO A 209 -0.77 6.00 -8.20
C PRO A 209 -2.22 5.64 -8.49
N GLY A 210 -3.09 5.61 -7.48
CA GLY A 210 -4.52 5.27 -7.61
C GLY A 210 -5.26 6.14 -8.61
N LEU A 211 -4.84 7.40 -8.79
CA LEU A 211 -5.47 8.31 -9.74
C LEU A 211 -5.39 7.81 -11.20
N ILE A 212 -4.34 7.09 -11.54
CA ILE A 212 -4.14 6.50 -12.88
C ILE A 212 -4.55 5.03 -12.90
N SER A 213 -4.18 4.26 -11.88
CA SER A 213 -4.38 2.81 -11.86
C SER A 213 -5.84 2.40 -11.71
N ILE A 214 -6.68 3.17 -10.99
CA ILE A 214 -8.12 2.88 -10.86
C ILE A 214 -8.83 3.01 -12.22
N PRO A 215 -8.72 4.12 -12.96
CA PRO A 215 -9.29 4.21 -14.31
C PRO A 215 -8.80 3.11 -15.26
N LEU A 216 -7.51 2.75 -15.21
CA LEU A 216 -6.97 1.65 -16.01
C LEU A 216 -7.52 0.29 -15.60
N GLY A 217 -7.79 0.08 -14.30
CA GLY A 217 -8.52 -1.09 -13.81
C GLY A 217 -9.93 -1.18 -14.41
N PHE A 218 -10.68 -0.06 -14.45
CA PHE A 218 -12.00 0.01 -15.12
C PHE A 218 -11.89 -0.36 -16.60
N LEU A 219 -10.95 0.24 -17.32
CA LEU A 219 -10.72 -0.09 -18.73
C LEU A 219 -10.37 -1.57 -18.90
N GLY A 220 -9.55 -2.14 -18.02
CA GLY A 220 -9.21 -3.55 -18.01
C GLY A 220 -10.44 -4.45 -17.88
N VAL A 221 -11.36 -4.16 -16.94
CA VAL A 221 -12.61 -4.92 -16.81
C VAL A 221 -13.49 -4.76 -18.05
N ILE A 222 -13.63 -3.54 -18.55
CA ILE A 222 -14.48 -3.26 -19.73
C ILE A 222 -13.96 -3.99 -20.95
N PHE A 223 -12.71 -3.79 -21.32
CA PHE A 223 -12.10 -4.41 -22.49
C PHE A 223 -12.05 -5.95 -22.35
N GLY A 224 -11.65 -6.46 -21.18
CA GLY A 224 -11.63 -7.89 -20.92
C GLY A 224 -13.03 -8.52 -21.02
N SER A 225 -14.07 -7.86 -20.50
CA SER A 225 -15.44 -8.35 -20.60
C SER A 225 -16.00 -8.31 -22.03
N LEU A 226 -15.57 -7.34 -22.83
CA LEU A 226 -15.96 -7.28 -24.24
C LEU A 226 -15.25 -8.33 -25.09
N LEU A 227 -13.98 -8.62 -24.75
CA LEU A 227 -13.15 -9.60 -25.47
C LEU A 227 -13.56 -11.05 -25.13
N PHE A 228 -13.84 -11.34 -23.87
CA PHE A 228 -14.20 -12.67 -23.37
C PHE A 228 -15.72 -12.77 -23.09
N ARG A 229 -16.54 -12.57 -24.13
CA ARG A 229 -18.00 -12.54 -23.97
C ARG A 229 -18.55 -13.84 -23.39
N ASP A 230 -19.29 -13.76 -22.27
CA ASP A 230 -19.98 -14.86 -21.63
C ASP A 230 -21.51 -14.68 -21.71
N ARG A 231 -22.14 -15.45 -22.63
CA ARG A 231 -23.60 -15.41 -22.83
C ARG A 231 -24.37 -15.92 -21.61
N ARG A 232 -23.81 -16.84 -20.83
CA ARG A 232 -24.46 -17.38 -19.63
C ARG A 232 -24.55 -16.33 -18.53
N ALA A 233 -23.51 -15.56 -18.32
CA ALA A 233 -23.51 -14.44 -17.39
C ALA A 233 -24.55 -13.38 -17.80
N GLU A 234 -24.67 -13.05 -19.09
CA GLU A 234 -25.66 -12.11 -19.60
C GLU A 234 -27.10 -12.59 -19.39
N GLN A 235 -27.37 -13.89 -19.50
CA GLN A 235 -28.73 -14.48 -19.30
C GLN A 235 -29.14 -14.48 -17.82
N MET A 236 -28.19 -14.77 -16.93
CA MET A 236 -28.47 -14.81 -15.49
C MET A 236 -28.55 -13.41 -14.85
N TRP A 237 -28.11 -12.38 -15.55
CA TRP A 237 -28.02 -11.02 -15.02
C TRP A 237 -29.32 -10.52 -14.39
N ASN A 238 -30.45 -10.62 -15.07
CA ASN A 238 -31.72 -10.06 -14.58
C ASN A 238 -32.16 -10.70 -13.26
N GLU A 239 -31.90 -11.99 -13.10
CA GLU A 239 -32.21 -12.72 -11.86
C GLU A 239 -31.25 -12.30 -10.73
N VAL A 240 -29.95 -12.25 -10.99
CA VAL A 240 -28.96 -11.85 -10.01
C VAL A 240 -29.18 -10.38 -9.60
N TYR A 241 -29.43 -9.49 -10.55
CA TYR A 241 -29.68 -8.07 -10.31
C TYR A 241 -30.95 -7.86 -9.47
N ALA A 242 -32.03 -8.59 -9.77
CA ALA A 242 -33.25 -8.53 -8.96
C ALA A 242 -33.02 -9.03 -7.54
N ARG A 243 -32.34 -10.16 -7.38
CA ARG A 243 -32.01 -10.73 -6.05
C ARG A 243 -31.17 -9.79 -5.19
N GLN A 244 -30.11 -9.20 -5.76
CA GLN A 244 -29.22 -8.31 -5.01
C GLN A 244 -29.87 -6.99 -4.59
N ASN A 245 -30.83 -6.48 -5.38
CA ASN A 245 -31.49 -5.20 -5.07
C ASN A 245 -32.76 -5.36 -4.21
N THR A 246 -33.45 -6.49 -4.31
CA THR A 246 -34.73 -6.71 -3.61
C THR A 246 -34.64 -7.67 -2.43
N GLY A 247 -33.58 -8.44 -2.31
CA GLY A 247 -33.42 -9.50 -1.31
C GLY A 247 -34.39 -10.69 -1.52
N LEU A 248 -35.12 -10.75 -2.62
CA LEU A 248 -36.04 -11.85 -2.93
C LEU A 248 -35.25 -13.14 -3.22
N LEU A 249 -35.75 -14.27 -2.73
CA LEU A 249 -35.19 -15.62 -2.94
C LEU A 249 -33.81 -15.84 -2.30
N VAL A 250 -33.39 -15.04 -1.33
CA VAL A 250 -32.12 -15.23 -0.59
C VAL A 250 -32.09 -16.59 0.11
N SER A 251 -33.26 -17.10 0.57
CA SER A 251 -33.36 -18.41 1.22
C SER A 251 -33.07 -19.61 0.30
N LYS A 252 -33.09 -19.44 -1.03
CA LYS A 252 -32.73 -20.49 -2.00
C LYS A 252 -31.27 -20.51 -2.43
N SER A 253 -30.47 -19.53 -1.98
CA SER A 253 -29.07 -19.37 -2.38
C SER A 253 -28.07 -20.10 -1.47
N VAL A 254 -28.53 -20.81 -0.45
CA VAL A 254 -27.67 -21.40 0.61
C VAL A 254 -27.53 -22.91 0.42
N ALA A 255 -27.23 -23.36 -0.75
CA ALA A 255 -26.86 -24.76 -0.97
C ALA A 255 -25.66 -24.83 -1.92
N HIS A 256 -24.50 -24.51 -1.41
CA HIS A 256 -23.21 -24.94 -2.03
C HIS A 256 -22.22 -25.28 -0.94
#